data_d226c4fe73cd66203e574431c43a9ca4
#
_entry.id   d226c4fe73cd66203e574431c43a9ca4
#
_cell.length_a   1.000
_cell.length_b   1.000
_cell.length_c   1.000
_cell.angle_alpha   90.00
_cell.angle_beta   90.00
_cell.angle_gamma   90.00
#
_symmetry.space_group_name_H-M   'P 1'
#
loop_
_entity.id
_entity.type
_entity.pdbx_description
1 polymer ?
#
loop_
_entity_poly.entity_id
_entity_poly.type
_entity_poly.pdbx_seq_one_letter_code
_entity_poly.pdbx_strand_id
1 'polypeptide(L)'
;QDKLLIDYILKEIIGEFKETLIIANDPINFMQSKKISITKDFQSGLGPLGGVLTAMKWIKEKNKKYKWISTFPTDTPFFTKKELNFFFENININESKLFFIKTKNTRHNIFGLWSLDLIKKLETDLLNGERKVEVWADSIGVKIVNIEYKKPDPFFNINTENDLKKAIKMMNDD
;
A
#
# COMPACT_ATOMS: atom_id res chain seq x y z
N GLN A 1 -24.68 8.23 4.04
CA GLN A 1 -23.40 8.86 3.65
C GLN A 1 -22.72 7.94 2.65
N ASP A 2 -22.36 8.48 1.50
CA ASP A 2 -21.60 7.74 0.51
C ASP A 2 -20.22 7.41 1.10
N LYS A 3 -19.88 6.11 1.16
CA LYS A 3 -18.59 5.65 1.64
C LYS A 3 -17.53 5.84 0.55
N LEU A 4 -16.40 6.39 0.90
CA LEU A 4 -15.24 6.46 0.02
C LEU A 4 -14.55 5.09 -0.05
N LEU A 5 -13.86 4.79 -1.15
CA LEU A 5 -13.07 3.53 -1.27
C LEU A 5 -12.07 3.38 -0.14
N ILE A 6 -11.46 4.48 0.29
CA ILE A 6 -10.52 4.48 1.41
C ILE A 6 -11.14 4.02 2.73
N ASP A 7 -12.45 4.22 2.95
CA ASP A 7 -13.11 3.79 4.20
C ASP A 7 -13.12 2.27 4.34
N TYR A 8 -13.25 1.54 3.23
CA TYR A 8 -13.19 0.08 3.23
C TYR A 8 -11.80 -0.41 3.62
N ILE A 9 -10.76 0.21 3.06
CA ILE A 9 -9.37 -0.14 3.35
C ILE A 9 -9.03 0.18 4.81
N LEU A 10 -9.39 1.37 5.27
CA LEU A 10 -9.12 1.79 6.65
C LEU A 10 -9.80 0.88 7.68
N LYS A 11 -11.01 0.38 7.39
CA LYS A 11 -11.70 -0.59 8.24
C LYS A 11 -10.86 -1.85 8.47
N GLU A 12 -10.16 -2.33 7.44
CA GLU A 12 -9.36 -3.55 7.53
C GLU A 12 -7.98 -3.32 8.19
N ILE A 13 -7.39 -2.12 8.05
CA ILE A 13 -6.04 -1.84 8.55
C ILE A 13 -6.00 -1.10 9.89
N ILE A 14 -7.04 -0.34 10.25
CA ILE A 14 -7.08 0.38 11.53
C ILE A 14 -7.09 -0.63 12.69
N GLY A 15 -6.10 -0.49 13.58
CA GLY A 15 -5.92 -1.39 14.72
C GLY A 15 -4.88 -2.48 14.50
N GLU A 16 -4.57 -2.81 13.25
CA GLU A 16 -3.50 -3.76 12.91
C GLU A 16 -2.11 -3.08 12.95
N PHE A 17 -2.07 -1.76 12.76
CA PHE A 17 -0.84 -0.96 12.75
C PHE A 17 -0.84 0.07 13.90
N LYS A 18 0.36 0.46 14.31
CA LYS A 18 0.53 1.50 15.35
C LYS A 18 0.02 2.85 14.90
N GLU A 19 0.28 3.20 13.64
CA GLU A 19 -0.14 4.46 13.00
C GLU A 19 -0.45 4.20 11.53
N THR A 20 -1.37 4.98 10.98
CA THR A 20 -1.72 5.00 9.56
C THR A 20 -1.42 6.38 8.99
N LEU A 21 -0.68 6.44 7.89
CA LEU A 21 -0.42 7.67 7.15
C LEU A 21 -1.16 7.61 5.82
N ILE A 22 -2.00 8.60 5.57
CA ILE A 22 -2.64 8.81 4.27
C ILE A 22 -1.83 9.86 3.51
N ILE A 23 -1.43 9.53 2.29
CA ILE A 23 -0.76 10.46 1.39
C ILE A 23 -1.77 10.89 0.35
N ALA A 24 -2.12 12.16 0.35
CA ALA A 24 -3.10 12.75 -0.55
C ALA A 24 -2.76 14.19 -0.87
N ASN A 25 -2.76 14.53 -2.16
CA ASN A 25 -2.46 15.87 -2.63
C ASN A 25 -3.69 16.81 -2.55
N ASP A 26 -4.88 16.23 -2.69
CA ASP A 26 -6.15 16.94 -2.55
C ASP A 26 -6.68 16.85 -1.12
N PRO A 27 -7.48 17.84 -0.66
CA PRO A 27 -8.12 17.77 0.64
C PRO A 27 -9.04 16.56 0.73
N ILE A 28 -8.80 15.70 1.69
CA ILE A 28 -9.70 14.58 2.00
C ILE A 28 -10.53 14.98 3.22
N ASN A 29 -11.85 14.95 3.07
CA ASN A 29 -12.77 15.18 4.18
C ASN A 29 -12.89 13.87 4.99
N PHE A 30 -11.96 13.69 5.92
CA PHE A 30 -11.84 12.48 6.71
C PHE A 30 -11.85 12.80 8.21
N MET A 31 -12.52 11.96 9.02
CA MET A 31 -12.47 12.10 10.47
C MET A 31 -11.06 11.78 10.96
N GLN A 32 -10.33 12.81 11.36
CA GLN A 32 -9.01 12.65 11.96
C GLN A 32 -9.12 11.85 13.27
N SER A 33 -8.31 10.83 13.40
CA SER A 33 -8.13 10.13 14.67
C SER A 33 -6.68 10.26 15.14
N LYS A 34 -6.44 10.04 16.44
CA LYS A 34 -5.06 10.07 16.99
C LYS A 34 -4.09 9.09 16.32
N LYS A 35 -4.62 8.11 15.57
CA LYS A 35 -3.83 7.07 14.88
C LYS A 35 -3.71 7.31 13.37
N ILE A 36 -4.39 8.31 12.83
CA ILE A 36 -4.37 8.60 11.39
C ILE A 36 -3.78 9.98 11.17
N SER A 37 -2.75 10.04 10.36
CA SER A 37 -2.13 11.29 9.89
C SER A 37 -2.35 11.43 8.39
N ILE A 38 -2.44 12.65 7.89
CA ILE A 38 -2.55 12.96 6.46
C ILE A 38 -1.37 13.85 6.10
N THR A 39 -0.74 13.57 4.96
CA THR A 39 0.32 14.41 4.39
C THR A 39 0.18 14.47 2.88
N LYS A 40 0.82 15.47 2.26
CA LYS A 40 0.96 15.55 0.80
C LYS A 40 2.23 14.83 0.36
N ASP A 41 2.27 14.46 -0.92
CA ASP A 41 3.52 14.03 -1.53
C ASP A 41 4.59 15.09 -1.34
N PHE A 42 5.78 14.64 -0.97
CA PHE A 42 6.91 15.53 -0.77
C PHE A 42 7.34 16.20 -2.10
N GLN A 43 7.07 15.54 -3.22
CA GLN A 43 7.31 16.03 -4.58
C GLN A 43 6.32 15.38 -5.54
N SER A 44 5.68 16.19 -6.38
CA SER A 44 4.76 15.71 -7.42
C SER A 44 5.49 15.00 -8.56
N GLY A 45 4.78 14.13 -9.28
CA GLY A 45 5.27 13.47 -10.50
C GLY A 45 6.24 12.30 -10.28
N LEU A 46 6.43 11.86 -9.05
CA LEU A 46 7.29 10.70 -8.74
C LEU A 46 6.55 9.35 -8.78
N GLY A 47 5.24 9.36 -9.04
CA GLY A 47 4.42 8.15 -9.07
C GLY A 47 4.35 7.43 -7.70
N PRO A 48 3.94 6.16 -7.69
CA PRO A 48 3.74 5.41 -6.44
C PRO A 48 5.01 5.28 -5.57
N LEU A 49 6.20 5.20 -6.18
CA LEU A 49 7.47 5.20 -5.43
C LEU A 49 7.69 6.52 -4.67
N GLY A 50 7.19 7.64 -5.20
CA GLY A 50 7.21 8.95 -4.52
C GLY A 50 6.39 8.93 -3.24
N GLY A 51 5.19 8.34 -3.27
CA GLY A 51 4.37 8.15 -2.08
C GLY A 51 5.08 7.29 -1.02
N VAL A 52 5.72 6.19 -1.43
CA VAL A 52 6.52 5.36 -0.49
C VAL A 52 7.66 6.17 0.13
N LEU A 53 8.41 6.94 -0.66
CA LEU A 53 9.47 7.80 -0.14
C LEU A 53 8.92 8.88 0.79
N THR A 54 7.77 9.45 0.48
CA THR A 54 7.08 10.43 1.34
C THR A 54 6.79 9.83 2.72
N ALA A 55 6.23 8.62 2.77
CA ALA A 55 5.97 7.93 4.03
C ALA A 55 7.26 7.68 4.83
N MET A 56 8.31 7.22 4.17
CA MET A 56 9.61 6.97 4.82
C MET A 56 10.24 8.26 5.38
N LYS A 57 10.18 9.37 4.63
CA LYS A 57 10.67 10.68 5.08
C LYS A 57 9.86 11.20 6.26
N TRP A 58 8.54 11.10 6.20
CA TRP A 58 7.65 11.50 7.29
C TRP A 58 7.99 10.79 8.61
N ILE A 59 8.27 9.48 8.56
CA ILE A 59 8.68 8.71 9.74
C ILE A 59 9.98 9.27 10.34
N LYS A 60 10.96 9.60 9.50
CA LYS A 60 12.24 10.18 9.94
C LYS A 60 12.06 11.56 10.56
N GLU A 61 11.31 12.43 9.90
CA GLU A 61 11.05 13.81 10.36
C GLU A 61 10.32 13.82 11.70
N LYS A 62 9.42 12.87 11.93
CA LYS A 62 8.69 12.71 13.20
C LYS A 62 9.48 11.92 14.25
N ASN A 63 10.75 11.58 14.00
CA ASN A 63 11.60 10.79 14.90
C ASN A 63 10.94 9.48 15.37
N LYS A 64 10.13 8.85 14.51
CA LYS A 64 9.48 7.56 14.82
C LYS A 64 10.51 6.43 14.75
N LYS A 65 10.43 5.51 15.71
CA LYS A 65 11.36 4.35 15.80
C LYS A 65 10.85 3.13 15.05
N TYR A 66 10.19 3.33 13.90
CA TYR A 66 9.76 2.24 13.03
C TYR A 66 10.92 1.76 12.16
N LYS A 67 10.91 0.48 11.83
CA LYS A 67 11.89 -0.13 10.91
C LYS A 67 11.25 -0.48 9.56
N TRP A 68 9.93 -0.60 9.53
CA TRP A 68 9.15 -1.06 8.40
C TRP A 68 7.92 -0.19 8.20
N ILE A 69 7.51 -0.05 6.95
CA ILE A 69 6.19 0.45 6.56
C ILE A 69 5.47 -0.60 5.73
N SER A 70 4.16 -0.70 5.92
CA SER A 70 3.29 -1.43 5.00
C SER A 70 2.50 -0.44 4.15
N THR A 71 2.38 -0.72 2.87
CA THR A 71 1.66 0.12 1.92
C THR A 71 0.43 -0.59 1.38
N PHE A 72 -0.64 0.16 1.18
CA PHE A 72 -1.92 -0.31 0.68
C PHE A 72 -2.41 0.63 -0.41
N PRO A 73 -2.77 0.12 -1.60
CA PRO A 73 -3.39 0.95 -2.63
C PRO A 73 -4.82 1.30 -2.22
N THR A 74 -5.26 2.51 -2.56
CA THR A 74 -6.60 3.02 -2.18
C THR A 74 -7.71 2.58 -3.13
N ASP A 75 -7.37 1.89 -4.19
CA ASP A 75 -8.25 1.42 -5.27
C ASP A 75 -8.57 -0.09 -5.21
N THR A 76 -8.16 -0.78 -4.12
CA THR A 76 -8.40 -2.22 -3.90
C THR A 76 -9.21 -2.46 -2.61
N PRO A 77 -10.52 -2.21 -2.59
CA PRO A 77 -11.29 -2.17 -1.35
C PRO A 77 -11.74 -3.54 -0.80
N PHE A 78 -11.42 -4.65 -1.47
CA PHE A 78 -11.99 -5.96 -1.14
C PHE A 78 -11.09 -6.87 -0.30
N PHE A 79 -9.81 -6.53 -0.11
CA PHE A 79 -8.98 -7.34 0.77
C PHE A 79 -9.47 -7.22 2.22
N THR A 80 -9.26 -8.28 2.96
CA THR A 80 -9.68 -8.38 4.36
C THR A 80 -8.48 -8.64 5.26
N LYS A 81 -8.71 -8.60 6.57
CA LYS A 81 -7.70 -9.01 7.56
C LYS A 81 -7.14 -10.41 7.32
N LYS A 82 -7.90 -11.29 6.66
CA LYS A 82 -7.42 -12.65 6.33
C LYS A 82 -6.23 -12.62 5.39
N GLU A 83 -6.31 -11.87 4.28
CA GLU A 83 -5.21 -11.72 3.33
C GLU A 83 -4.03 -10.98 3.97
N LEU A 84 -4.33 -9.99 4.82
CA LEU A 84 -3.34 -9.23 5.56
C LEU A 84 -2.55 -10.13 6.52
N ASN A 85 -3.23 -10.92 7.34
CA ASN A 85 -2.60 -11.85 8.28
C ASN A 85 -1.78 -12.89 7.54
N PHE A 86 -2.35 -13.49 6.49
CA PHE A 86 -1.62 -14.45 5.66
C PHE A 86 -0.32 -13.85 5.11
N PHE A 87 -0.36 -12.60 4.61
CA PHE A 87 0.83 -11.92 4.11
C PHE A 87 1.90 -11.80 5.20
N PHE A 88 1.56 -11.31 6.40
CA PHE A 88 2.54 -11.12 7.47
C PHE A 88 3.04 -12.44 8.09
N GLU A 89 2.23 -13.47 8.13
CA GLU A 89 2.63 -14.80 8.61
C GLU A 89 3.63 -15.49 7.67
N ASN A 90 3.63 -15.12 6.38
CA ASN A 90 4.51 -15.72 5.36
C ASN A 90 5.71 -14.84 4.99
N ILE A 91 6.04 -13.83 5.80
CA ILE A 91 7.21 -12.98 5.61
C ILE A 91 8.33 -13.41 6.57
N ASN A 92 9.53 -13.58 6.01
CA ASN A 92 10.76 -13.64 6.79
C ASN A 92 11.60 -12.39 6.52
N ILE A 93 11.60 -11.45 7.47
CA ILE A 93 12.29 -10.15 7.36
C ILE A 93 13.80 -10.25 7.25
N ASN A 94 14.39 -11.43 7.49
CA ASN A 94 15.82 -11.68 7.31
C ASN A 94 16.18 -12.00 5.86
N GLU A 95 15.21 -12.34 5.01
CA GLU A 95 15.44 -12.73 3.61
C GLU A 95 15.46 -11.57 2.63
N SER A 96 14.73 -10.49 2.93
CA SER A 96 14.67 -9.33 2.06
C SER A 96 14.31 -8.07 2.84
N LYS A 97 14.52 -6.91 2.20
CA LYS A 97 14.08 -5.59 2.67
C LYS A 97 12.77 -5.15 2.03
N LEU A 98 12.22 -5.96 1.12
CA LEU A 98 11.01 -5.64 0.36
C LEU A 98 10.20 -6.90 0.08
N PHE A 99 8.89 -6.85 0.38
CA PHE A 99 7.96 -7.96 0.17
C PHE A 99 6.70 -7.43 -0.51
N PHE A 100 6.22 -8.15 -1.53
CA PHE A 100 4.96 -7.85 -2.21
C PHE A 100 4.05 -9.07 -2.25
N ILE A 101 2.75 -8.80 -2.41
CA ILE A 101 1.75 -9.83 -2.68
C ILE A 101 1.70 -10.14 -4.17
N LYS A 102 1.50 -11.40 -4.49
CA LYS A 102 1.14 -11.88 -5.83
C LYS A 102 -0.09 -12.78 -5.74
N THR A 103 -1.04 -12.58 -6.62
CA THR A 103 -2.20 -13.45 -6.79
C THR A 103 -2.21 -14.00 -8.21
N LYS A 104 -2.31 -15.32 -8.38
CA LYS A 104 -2.24 -15.96 -9.70
C LYS A 104 -1.04 -15.42 -10.51
N ASN A 105 -1.32 -14.61 -11.56
CA ASN A 105 -0.29 -14.03 -12.42
C ASN A 105 -0.05 -12.53 -12.18
N THR A 106 -0.75 -11.91 -11.21
CA THR A 106 -0.68 -10.48 -10.95
C THR A 106 0.11 -10.17 -9.69
N ARG A 107 1.17 -9.37 -9.82
CA ARG A 107 1.92 -8.80 -8.70
C ARG A 107 1.30 -7.46 -8.29
N HIS A 108 1.01 -7.32 -7.00
CA HIS A 108 0.42 -6.10 -6.43
C HIS A 108 1.52 -5.22 -5.85
N ASN A 109 2.17 -4.43 -6.71
CA ASN A 109 3.41 -3.72 -6.41
C ASN A 109 3.32 -2.64 -5.31
N ILE A 110 2.11 -2.24 -4.91
CA ILE A 110 1.90 -1.28 -3.82
C ILE A 110 1.34 -1.95 -2.56
N PHE A 111 0.88 -3.20 -2.65
CA PHE A 111 0.53 -3.97 -1.48
C PHE A 111 1.77 -4.70 -0.96
N GLY A 112 2.45 -4.09 0.02
CA GLY A 112 3.75 -4.64 0.43
C GLY A 112 4.28 -4.14 1.77
N LEU A 113 5.42 -4.73 2.15
CA LEU A 113 6.20 -4.38 3.33
C LEU A 113 7.59 -3.90 2.90
N TRP A 114 7.98 -2.70 3.35
CA TRP A 114 9.19 -2.01 2.94
C TRP A 114 10.06 -1.67 4.15
N SER A 115 11.32 -2.05 4.11
CA SER A 115 12.30 -1.64 5.13
C SER A 115 12.65 -0.16 4.98
N LEU A 116 12.74 0.56 6.10
CA LEU A 116 13.23 1.95 6.11
C LEU A 116 14.73 2.07 5.74
N ASP A 117 15.47 0.97 5.73
CA ASP A 117 16.84 0.95 5.22
C ASP A 117 16.92 1.29 3.72
N LEU A 118 15.81 1.13 2.99
CA LEU A 118 15.74 1.41 1.56
C LEU A 118 15.63 2.89 1.21
N ILE A 119 15.41 3.77 2.19
CA ILE A 119 15.09 5.20 1.94
C ILE A 119 16.14 5.91 1.10
N LYS A 120 17.45 5.72 1.40
CA LYS A 120 18.53 6.37 0.66
C LYS A 120 18.59 5.89 -0.80
N LYS A 121 18.46 4.57 -1.00
CA LYS A 121 18.47 3.99 -2.32
C LYS A 121 17.27 4.44 -3.15
N LEU A 122 16.08 4.40 -2.56
CA LEU A 122 14.85 4.85 -3.22
C LEU A 122 14.93 6.32 -3.63
N GLU A 123 15.43 7.18 -2.75
CA GLU A 123 15.62 8.60 -3.04
C GLU A 123 16.60 8.83 -4.20
N THR A 124 17.76 8.16 -4.19
CA THR A 124 18.75 8.25 -5.26
C THR A 124 18.20 7.76 -6.58
N ASP A 125 17.50 6.62 -6.61
CA ASP A 125 16.97 6.04 -7.85
C ASP A 125 15.84 6.90 -8.44
N LEU A 126 15.00 7.49 -7.59
CA LEU A 126 13.98 8.47 -8.03
C LEU A 126 14.59 9.74 -8.63
N LEU A 127 15.70 10.24 -8.07
CA LEU A 127 16.45 11.38 -8.63
C LEU A 127 17.07 11.02 -9.99
N ASN A 128 17.49 9.77 -10.15
CA ASN A 128 18.02 9.24 -11.42
C ASN A 128 16.92 8.89 -12.45
N GLY A 129 15.65 9.17 -12.14
CA GLY A 129 14.55 9.01 -13.08
C GLY A 129 13.79 7.70 -13.00
N GLU A 130 14.09 6.81 -12.06
CA GLU A 130 13.30 5.59 -11.89
C GLU A 130 11.87 5.92 -11.43
N ARG A 131 10.86 5.28 -12.05
CA ARG A 131 9.44 5.50 -11.74
C ARG A 131 8.65 4.19 -11.66
N LYS A 132 9.19 3.11 -12.24
CA LYS A 132 8.48 1.83 -12.32
C LYS A 132 8.71 1.01 -11.06
N VAL A 133 7.68 0.86 -10.26
CA VAL A 133 7.74 0.08 -8.99
C VAL A 133 8.27 -1.31 -9.24
N GLU A 134 7.81 -1.97 -10.30
CA GLU A 134 8.19 -3.34 -10.64
C GLU A 134 9.69 -3.48 -10.92
N VAL A 135 10.22 -2.62 -11.77
CA VAL A 135 11.63 -2.60 -12.14
C VAL A 135 12.51 -2.32 -10.92
N TRP A 136 12.11 -1.32 -10.14
CA TRP A 136 12.84 -0.96 -8.93
C TRP A 136 12.83 -2.08 -7.89
N ALA A 137 11.69 -2.69 -7.65
CA ALA A 137 11.54 -3.78 -6.69
C ALA A 137 12.38 -5.00 -7.08
N ASP A 138 12.44 -5.34 -8.37
CA ASP A 138 13.26 -6.43 -8.86
C ASP A 138 14.76 -6.15 -8.65
N SER A 139 15.19 -4.90 -8.85
CA SER A 139 16.59 -4.48 -8.60
C SER A 139 17.00 -4.57 -7.12
N ILE A 140 16.03 -4.49 -6.20
CA ILE A 140 16.24 -4.60 -4.74
C ILE A 140 16.22 -6.07 -4.26
N GLY A 141 15.73 -6.99 -5.07
CA GLY A 141 15.56 -8.39 -4.67
C GLY A 141 14.27 -8.56 -3.83
N VAL A 142 13.15 -8.04 -4.34
CA VAL A 142 11.84 -8.21 -3.71
C VAL A 142 11.50 -9.69 -3.52
N LYS A 143 10.94 -10.03 -2.36
CA LYS A 143 10.35 -11.35 -2.11
C LYS A 143 8.83 -11.28 -2.30
N ILE A 144 8.28 -12.35 -2.88
CA ILE A 144 6.87 -12.43 -3.23
C ILE A 144 6.16 -13.43 -2.32
N VAL A 145 5.08 -12.98 -1.71
CA VAL A 145 4.15 -13.84 -0.99
C VAL A 145 2.98 -14.14 -1.94
N ASN A 146 2.83 -15.40 -2.31
CA ASN A 146 1.73 -15.83 -3.17
C ASN A 146 0.48 -16.07 -2.34
N ILE A 147 -0.62 -15.39 -2.68
CA ILE A 147 -1.92 -15.56 -2.04
C ILE A 147 -2.87 -16.23 -3.03
N GLU A 148 -3.40 -17.37 -2.64
CA GLU A 148 -4.49 -18.02 -3.36
C GLU A 148 -5.84 -17.51 -2.83
N TYR A 149 -6.76 -17.24 -3.72
CA TYR A 149 -8.11 -16.80 -3.35
C TYR A 149 -9.17 -17.52 -4.17
N LYS A 150 -10.35 -17.65 -3.55
CA LYS A 150 -11.59 -17.96 -4.25
C LYS A 150 -12.22 -16.64 -4.71
N LYS A 151 -13.04 -16.69 -5.75
CA LYS A 151 -13.80 -15.50 -6.21
C LYS A 151 -14.70 -14.98 -5.06
N PRO A 152 -14.88 -13.65 -4.93
CA PRO A 152 -14.32 -12.58 -5.75
C PRO A 152 -12.83 -12.33 -5.48
N ASP A 153 -12.16 -11.58 -6.39
CA ASP A 153 -10.74 -11.22 -6.25
C ASP A 153 -10.58 -10.16 -5.15
N PRO A 154 -9.87 -10.46 -4.03
CA PRO A 154 -9.68 -9.52 -2.95
C PRO A 154 -8.79 -8.32 -3.34
N PHE A 155 -8.06 -8.42 -4.44
CA PHE A 155 -7.18 -7.36 -4.95
C PHE A 155 -7.69 -6.75 -6.26
N PHE A 156 -9.00 -6.83 -6.51
CA PHE A 156 -9.61 -6.19 -7.66
C PHE A 156 -9.46 -4.67 -7.59
N ASN A 157 -8.84 -4.09 -8.62
CA ASN A 157 -8.59 -2.65 -8.74
C ASN A 157 -9.79 -1.92 -9.37
N ILE A 158 -10.17 -0.79 -8.81
CA ILE A 158 -11.23 0.08 -9.32
C ILE A 158 -10.60 1.33 -9.93
N ASN A 159 -10.36 1.31 -11.24
CA ASN A 159 -9.74 2.41 -11.97
C ASN A 159 -10.71 3.17 -12.89
N THR A 160 -11.83 2.54 -13.25
CA THR A 160 -12.81 3.09 -14.18
C THR A 160 -14.22 2.98 -13.61
N GLU A 161 -15.17 3.74 -14.17
CA GLU A 161 -16.59 3.60 -13.83
C GLU A 161 -17.13 2.17 -14.08
N ASN A 162 -16.59 1.49 -15.09
CA ASN A 162 -16.95 0.12 -15.39
C ASN A 162 -16.46 -0.85 -14.30
N ASP A 163 -15.27 -0.60 -13.74
CA ASP A 163 -14.76 -1.37 -12.62
C ASP A 163 -15.56 -1.10 -11.36
N LEU A 164 -16.00 0.15 -11.14
CA LEU A 164 -16.88 0.49 -10.03
C LEU A 164 -18.23 -0.26 -10.14
N LYS A 165 -18.84 -0.33 -11.33
CA LYS A 165 -20.06 -1.10 -11.54
C LYS A 165 -19.87 -2.60 -11.24
N LYS A 166 -18.73 -3.17 -11.64
CA LYS A 166 -18.38 -4.57 -11.31
C LYS A 166 -18.20 -4.74 -9.82
N ALA A 167 -17.50 -3.81 -9.17
CA ALA A 167 -17.27 -3.82 -7.73
C ALA A 167 -18.58 -3.80 -6.94
N ILE A 168 -19.53 -2.92 -7.30
CA ILE A 168 -20.86 -2.86 -6.68
C ILE A 168 -21.59 -4.19 -6.82
N LYS A 169 -21.52 -4.83 -7.99
CA LYS A 169 -22.10 -6.15 -8.20
C LYS A 169 -21.46 -7.21 -7.30
N MET A 170 -20.13 -7.22 -7.19
CA MET A 170 -19.40 -8.14 -6.31
C MET A 170 -19.79 -7.98 -4.83
N MET A 171 -20.11 -6.74 -4.39
CA MET A 171 -20.56 -6.47 -3.01
C MET A 171 -21.99 -6.91 -2.72
N ASN A 172 -22.83 -7.07 -3.74
CA ASN A 172 -24.23 -7.46 -3.57
C ASN A 172 -24.43 -8.98 -3.73
N ASP A 173 -23.44 -9.68 -4.29
CA ASP A 173 -23.50 -11.14 -4.51
C ASP A 173 -22.92 -11.92 -3.30
N ASP A 174 -22.40 -11.25 -2.26
CA ASP A 174 -21.97 -11.78 -0.95
C ASP A 174 -23.08 -11.59 0.12
#